data_5252d42334c4414eb1065022a181a0e6
#
_entry.id   5252d42334c4414eb1065022a181a0e6
#
_cell.length_a   1.000
_cell.length_b   1.000
_cell.length_c   1.000
_cell.angle_alpha   90.00
_cell.angle_beta   90.00
_cell.angle_gamma   90.00
#
_symmetry.space_group_name_H-M   'P 1'
#
loop_
_entity.id
_entity.type
_entity.pdbx_description
1 polymer ?
#
loop_
_entity_poly.entity_id
_entity_poly.type
_entity_poly.pdbx_seq_one_letter_code
_entity_poly.pdbx_strand_id
1 'polypeptide(L)'
;LVSGLFIYYMQAFFFYLFGVNFQVYILQASLTNCLISILTFYLLKNFNLNIYLCFFYSISFAVLAYTTSGTLYVDHHASLLCLLAIYSLILAIKTKKKKFLYFLPIILGLAFFTKAAPTVYIIFSIFLILVIYIFKNREYLWLKYIIYGSIFFLLLIFLFGYYQGIQMLPFLEQYILFPPTIAGQRYGELNFTKGILLNYKFIYLVFLPIFLINLFNFFKLKNYYEKNDFYYFISLLLLIISLIFHQINTLNQEFIFFLIPVLCAFSHIYLNVYKVRLNKYLN
;
A
#
# COMPACT_ATOMS: atom_id res chain seq x y z
N LEU A 1 20.05 -11.32 8.53
CA LEU A 1 18.67 -11.37 8.03
C LEU A 1 18.38 -10.09 7.23
N VAL A 2 18.36 -10.22 5.93
CA VAL A 2 18.20 -9.08 4.99
C VAL A 2 16.74 -8.59 4.88
N SER A 3 15.78 -9.30 5.47
CA SER A 3 14.36 -8.99 5.42
C SER A 3 13.60 -9.70 6.54
N GLY A 4 12.42 -9.21 6.88
CA GLY A 4 11.49 -9.89 7.77
C GLY A 4 11.62 -9.55 9.25
N LEU A 5 12.45 -8.59 9.65
CA LEU A 5 12.65 -8.27 11.07
C LEU A 5 11.29 -8.04 11.78
N PHE A 6 10.46 -7.17 11.25
CA PHE A 6 9.17 -6.84 11.86
C PHE A 6 8.25 -8.05 11.95
N ILE A 7 8.11 -8.82 10.85
CA ILE A 7 7.17 -9.94 10.81
C ILE A 7 7.62 -11.09 11.74
N TYR A 8 8.94 -11.34 11.85
CA TYR A 8 9.45 -12.37 12.73
C TYR A 8 9.30 -12.01 14.21
N TYR A 9 9.54 -10.76 14.59
CA TYR A 9 9.29 -10.32 15.97
C TYR A 9 7.80 -10.31 16.30
N MET A 10 6.95 -9.93 15.35
CA MET A 10 5.51 -10.01 15.52
C MET A 10 5.07 -11.47 15.72
N GLN A 11 5.60 -12.41 14.94
CA GLN A 11 5.30 -13.82 15.11
C GLN A 11 5.84 -14.36 16.44
N ALA A 12 7.06 -13.98 16.83
CA ALA A 12 7.63 -14.36 18.13
C ALA A 12 6.76 -13.87 19.29
N PHE A 13 6.21 -12.66 19.21
CA PHE A 13 5.27 -12.14 20.19
C PHE A 13 4.00 -12.99 20.28
N PHE A 14 3.42 -13.42 19.15
CA PHE A 14 2.25 -14.30 19.15
C PHE A 14 2.59 -15.67 19.75
N PHE A 15 3.75 -16.23 19.42
CA PHE A 15 4.21 -17.50 20.02
C PHE A 15 4.46 -17.37 21.52
N TYR A 16 4.95 -16.24 21.98
CA TYR A 16 5.13 -15.98 23.42
C TYR A 16 3.80 -15.94 24.16
N LEU A 17 2.74 -15.35 23.58
CA LEU A 17 1.43 -15.22 24.20
C LEU A 17 0.59 -16.50 24.14
N PHE A 18 0.63 -17.22 23.02
CA PHE A 18 -0.32 -18.30 22.73
C PHE A 18 0.35 -19.68 22.54
N GLY A 19 1.67 -19.74 22.71
CA GLY A 19 2.45 -20.96 22.51
C GLY A 19 2.85 -21.21 21.06
N VAL A 20 3.89 -22.06 20.86
CA VAL A 20 4.45 -22.37 19.54
C VAL A 20 3.66 -23.51 18.92
N ASN A 21 2.74 -23.17 18.02
CA ASN A 21 1.98 -24.15 17.25
C ASN A 21 1.53 -23.56 15.90
N PHE A 22 1.07 -24.42 14.99
CA PHE A 22 0.66 -24.04 13.64
C PHE A 22 -0.57 -23.13 13.63
N GLN A 23 -1.50 -23.26 14.56
CA GLN A 23 -2.68 -22.43 14.65
C GLN A 23 -2.29 -20.98 14.97
N VAL A 24 -1.36 -20.76 15.89
CA VAL A 24 -0.84 -19.43 16.24
C VAL A 24 -0.04 -18.81 15.07
N TYR A 25 0.65 -19.65 14.30
CA TYR A 25 1.31 -19.20 13.09
C TYR A 25 0.32 -18.62 12.06
N ILE A 26 -0.81 -19.30 11.83
CA ILE A 26 -1.87 -18.82 10.94
C ILE A 26 -2.63 -17.63 11.56
N LEU A 27 -2.83 -17.62 12.88
CA LEU A 27 -3.59 -16.58 13.60
C LEU A 27 -3.02 -15.19 13.32
N GLN A 28 -1.70 -15.03 13.33
CA GLN A 28 -1.06 -13.74 13.06
C GLN A 28 -1.36 -13.23 11.65
N ALA A 29 -1.25 -14.09 10.62
CA ALA A 29 -1.58 -13.74 9.24
C ALA A 29 -3.07 -13.37 9.09
N SER A 30 -3.96 -14.16 9.73
CA SER A 30 -5.41 -13.93 9.70
C SER A 30 -5.81 -12.61 10.36
N LEU A 31 -5.20 -12.27 11.51
CA LEU A 31 -5.46 -11.00 12.19
C LEU A 31 -4.98 -9.80 11.36
N THR A 32 -3.81 -9.90 10.75
CA THR A 32 -3.30 -8.86 9.85
C THR A 32 -4.25 -8.64 8.69
N ASN A 33 -4.71 -9.73 8.04
CA ASN A 33 -5.66 -9.67 6.94
C ASN A 33 -7.01 -9.05 7.39
N CYS A 34 -7.53 -9.48 8.54
CA CYS A 34 -8.77 -8.96 9.12
C CYS A 34 -8.68 -7.44 9.37
N LEU A 35 -7.59 -6.98 9.99
CA LEU A 35 -7.37 -5.56 10.27
C LEU A 35 -7.35 -4.72 8.98
N ILE A 36 -6.63 -5.18 7.94
CA ILE A 36 -6.57 -4.46 6.66
C ILE A 36 -7.93 -4.48 5.94
N SER A 37 -8.69 -5.58 6.05
CA SER A 37 -10.06 -5.67 5.54
C SER A 37 -10.99 -4.64 6.20
N ILE A 38 -10.91 -4.49 7.54
CA ILE A 38 -11.66 -3.46 8.27
C ILE A 38 -11.24 -2.06 7.83
N LEU A 39 -9.94 -1.82 7.62
CA LEU A 39 -9.44 -0.54 7.14
C LEU A 39 -9.86 -0.27 5.69
N THR A 40 -9.98 -1.31 4.85
CA THR A 40 -10.56 -1.21 3.50
C THR A 40 -12.03 -0.77 3.58
N PHE A 41 -12.83 -1.40 4.45
CA PHE A 41 -14.21 -0.97 4.70
C PHE A 41 -14.28 0.50 5.14
N TYR A 42 -13.45 0.89 6.10
CA TYR A 42 -13.38 2.27 6.58
C TYR A 42 -13.00 3.26 5.47
N LEU A 43 -12.03 2.91 4.64
CA LEU A 43 -11.63 3.71 3.48
C LEU A 43 -12.81 3.93 2.55
N LEU A 44 -13.46 2.87 2.10
CA LEU A 44 -14.57 2.92 1.15
C LEU A 44 -15.78 3.71 1.68
N LYS A 45 -16.07 3.57 2.98
CA LYS A 45 -17.11 4.35 3.65
C LYS A 45 -16.83 5.86 3.59
N ASN A 46 -15.57 6.30 3.66
CA ASN A 46 -15.19 7.72 3.53
C ASN A 46 -15.39 8.26 2.10
N PHE A 47 -15.57 7.39 1.11
CA PHE A 47 -15.95 7.77 -0.26
C PHE A 47 -17.45 7.72 -0.51
N ASN A 48 -18.28 7.61 0.54
CA ASN A 48 -19.74 7.56 0.47
C ASN A 48 -20.28 6.40 -0.38
N LEU A 49 -19.52 5.31 -0.48
CA LEU A 49 -20.02 4.09 -1.10
C LEU A 49 -21.09 3.46 -0.17
N ASN A 50 -22.10 2.81 -0.76
CA ASN A 50 -23.14 2.12 -0.01
C ASN A 50 -22.51 1.11 0.98
N ILE A 51 -23.05 1.02 2.20
CA ILE A 51 -22.48 0.21 3.29
C ILE A 51 -22.38 -1.27 2.93
N TYR A 52 -23.37 -1.81 2.21
CA TYR A 52 -23.37 -3.21 1.74
C TYR A 52 -22.26 -3.45 0.72
N LEU A 53 -22.01 -2.49 -0.17
CA LEU A 53 -20.90 -2.56 -1.13
C LEU A 53 -19.54 -2.42 -0.44
N CYS A 54 -19.43 -1.55 0.57
CA CYS A 54 -18.22 -1.46 1.40
C CYS A 54 -17.90 -2.81 2.05
N PHE A 55 -18.92 -3.46 2.61
CA PHE A 55 -18.79 -4.77 3.23
C PHE A 55 -18.43 -5.86 2.22
N PHE A 56 -19.12 -5.91 1.08
CA PHE A 56 -18.85 -6.85 0.00
C PHE A 56 -17.40 -6.76 -0.50
N TYR A 57 -16.92 -5.56 -0.84
CA TYR A 57 -15.55 -5.37 -1.31
C TYR A 57 -14.51 -5.70 -0.25
N SER A 58 -14.79 -5.40 1.02
CA SER A 58 -13.87 -5.68 2.12
C SER A 58 -13.76 -7.18 2.43
N ILE A 59 -14.87 -7.93 2.35
CA ILE A 59 -14.84 -9.40 2.45
C ILE A 59 -14.13 -10.00 1.23
N SER A 60 -14.43 -9.52 0.02
CA SER A 60 -13.75 -9.98 -1.19
C SER A 60 -12.24 -9.74 -1.10
N PHE A 61 -11.82 -8.60 -0.52
CA PHE A 61 -10.42 -8.35 -0.21
C PHE A 61 -9.86 -9.40 0.75
N ALA A 62 -10.52 -9.67 1.88
CA ALA A 62 -10.05 -10.64 2.87
C ALA A 62 -9.88 -12.04 2.25
N VAL A 63 -10.83 -12.47 1.41
CA VAL A 63 -10.77 -13.76 0.72
C VAL A 63 -9.59 -13.82 -0.24
N LEU A 64 -9.40 -12.81 -1.10
CA LEU A 64 -8.33 -12.80 -2.09
C LEU A 64 -6.94 -12.56 -1.47
N ALA A 65 -6.83 -11.84 -0.37
CA ALA A 65 -5.57 -11.67 0.33
C ALA A 65 -5.14 -12.97 1.01
N TYR A 66 -6.06 -13.70 1.62
CA TYR A 66 -5.73 -14.90 2.39
C TYR A 66 -5.36 -16.10 1.51
N THR A 67 -6.07 -16.34 0.41
CA THR A 67 -5.87 -17.50 -0.47
C THR A 67 -4.51 -17.57 -1.12
N THR A 68 -3.87 -16.42 -1.35
CA THR A 68 -2.58 -16.35 -2.04
C THR A 68 -1.39 -16.66 -1.13
N SER A 69 -1.50 -16.45 0.17
CA SER A 69 -0.37 -16.73 1.06
C SER A 69 -0.71 -17.62 2.25
N GLY A 70 -1.93 -17.66 2.77
CA GLY A 70 -2.38 -18.50 3.88
C GLY A 70 -1.47 -18.56 5.11
N THR A 71 -0.22 -18.14 4.96
CA THR A 71 0.87 -18.18 5.91
C THR A 71 1.64 -16.87 5.95
N LEU A 72 2.57 -16.78 6.89
CA LEU A 72 3.44 -15.64 7.09
C LEU A 72 4.46 -15.49 5.94
N TYR A 73 4.04 -14.86 4.85
CA TYR A 73 4.94 -14.61 3.74
C TYR A 73 5.38 -13.13 3.72
N VAL A 74 6.69 -12.92 3.74
CA VAL A 74 7.30 -11.60 3.91
C VAL A 74 6.89 -10.61 2.82
N ASP A 75 6.88 -11.06 1.56
CA ASP A 75 6.47 -10.23 0.40
C ASP A 75 5.02 -9.81 0.48
N HIS A 76 4.15 -10.75 0.89
CA HIS A 76 2.73 -10.51 1.02
C HIS A 76 2.43 -9.46 2.10
N HIS A 77 3.01 -9.65 3.30
CA HIS A 77 2.83 -8.68 4.39
C HIS A 77 3.40 -7.30 4.06
N ALA A 78 4.55 -7.23 3.39
CA ALA A 78 5.09 -5.96 2.92
C ALA A 78 4.15 -5.29 1.91
N SER A 79 3.58 -6.03 0.96
CA SER A 79 2.61 -5.54 -0.02
C SER A 79 1.31 -5.05 0.63
N LEU A 80 0.81 -5.76 1.66
CA LEU A 80 -0.34 -5.33 2.44
C LEU A 80 -0.07 -4.05 3.25
N LEU A 81 1.10 -3.92 3.86
CA LEU A 81 1.51 -2.69 4.56
C LEU A 81 1.71 -1.52 3.58
N CYS A 82 2.22 -1.77 2.39
CA CYS A 82 2.30 -0.79 1.31
C CYS A 82 0.90 -0.29 0.88
N LEU A 83 -0.06 -1.20 0.74
CA LEU A 83 -1.46 -0.84 0.49
C LEU A 83 -2.02 0.04 1.61
N LEU A 84 -1.75 -0.31 2.87
CA LEU A 84 -2.16 0.46 4.03
C LEU A 84 -1.54 1.87 4.05
N ALA A 85 -0.29 2.02 3.62
CA ALA A 85 0.35 3.33 3.47
C ALA A 85 -0.36 4.19 2.40
N ILE A 86 -0.74 3.60 1.28
CA ILE A 86 -1.54 4.28 0.24
C ILE A 86 -2.93 4.64 0.77
N TYR A 87 -3.58 3.77 1.57
CA TYR A 87 -4.85 4.11 2.23
C TYR A 87 -4.69 5.31 3.15
N SER A 88 -3.60 5.36 3.93
CA SER A 88 -3.30 6.50 4.82
C SER A 88 -3.15 7.79 4.04
N LEU A 89 -2.43 7.77 2.90
CA LEU A 89 -2.29 8.92 2.01
C LEU A 89 -3.64 9.36 1.43
N ILE A 90 -4.43 8.43 0.87
CA ILE A 90 -5.74 8.71 0.29
C ILE A 90 -6.68 9.29 1.34
N LEU A 91 -6.71 8.72 2.56
CA LEU A 91 -7.52 9.22 3.67
C LEU A 91 -7.06 10.60 4.16
N ALA A 92 -5.76 10.87 4.18
CA ALA A 92 -5.23 12.19 4.50
C ALA A 92 -5.74 13.24 3.49
N ILE A 93 -5.66 12.95 2.19
CA ILE A 93 -6.14 13.82 1.12
C ILE A 93 -7.66 14.00 1.19
N LYS A 94 -8.43 12.91 1.42
CA LYS A 94 -9.90 12.92 1.44
C LYS A 94 -10.46 13.64 2.66
N THR A 95 -9.92 13.34 3.85
CA THR A 95 -10.51 13.80 5.12
C THR A 95 -9.80 15.00 5.72
N LYS A 96 -8.62 15.37 5.19
CA LYS A 96 -7.73 16.40 5.73
C LYS A 96 -7.29 16.16 7.20
N LYS A 97 -7.48 14.94 7.71
CA LYS A 97 -7.11 14.57 9.08
C LYS A 97 -5.62 14.28 9.17
N LYS A 98 -4.91 15.08 9.93
CA LYS A 98 -3.44 15.06 10.12
C LYS A 98 -2.92 13.75 10.70
N LYS A 99 -3.74 13.02 11.46
CA LYS A 99 -3.37 11.71 12.03
C LYS A 99 -2.88 10.70 10.99
N PHE A 100 -3.48 10.72 9.78
CA PHE A 100 -3.07 9.81 8.71
C PHE A 100 -1.65 10.10 8.21
N LEU A 101 -1.25 11.37 8.21
CA LEU A 101 0.13 11.78 7.85
C LEU A 101 1.14 11.38 8.94
N TYR A 102 0.74 11.44 10.20
CA TYR A 102 1.57 10.99 11.31
C TYR A 102 1.82 9.48 11.27
N PHE A 103 0.79 8.67 10.98
CA PHE A 103 0.93 7.21 10.90
C PHE A 103 1.60 6.73 9.60
N LEU A 104 1.61 7.55 8.55
CA LEU A 104 2.16 7.17 7.25
C LEU A 104 3.63 6.69 7.32
N PRO A 105 4.60 7.45 7.89
CA PRO A 105 5.98 7.00 8.00
C PRO A 105 6.14 5.78 8.92
N ILE A 106 5.30 5.62 9.93
CA ILE A 106 5.30 4.43 10.80
C ILE A 106 4.94 3.19 9.98
N ILE A 107 3.86 3.25 9.20
CA ILE A 107 3.42 2.14 8.34
C ILE A 107 4.49 1.81 7.30
N LEU A 108 5.07 2.82 6.66
CA LEU A 108 6.16 2.64 5.68
C LEU A 108 7.41 2.05 6.32
N GLY A 109 7.75 2.46 7.53
CA GLY A 109 8.86 1.88 8.30
C GLY A 109 8.63 0.41 8.63
N LEU A 110 7.44 0.05 9.12
CA LEU A 110 7.07 -1.35 9.37
C LEU A 110 7.09 -2.18 8.08
N ALA A 111 6.61 -1.63 6.97
CA ALA A 111 6.70 -2.27 5.66
C ALA A 111 8.16 -2.49 5.23
N PHE A 112 9.02 -1.49 5.41
CA PHE A 112 10.45 -1.58 5.09
C PHE A 112 11.16 -2.65 5.90
N PHE A 113 10.90 -2.74 7.22
CA PHE A 113 11.45 -3.78 8.07
C PHE A 113 10.80 -5.15 7.86
N THR A 114 9.67 -5.21 7.17
CA THR A 114 9.13 -6.48 6.66
C THR A 114 9.91 -6.89 5.40
N LYS A 115 9.97 -6.01 4.39
CA LYS A 115 10.78 -6.20 3.18
C LYS A 115 11.06 -4.87 2.49
N ALA A 116 12.34 -4.59 2.22
CA ALA A 116 12.77 -3.34 1.61
C ALA A 116 12.14 -3.13 0.22
N ALA A 117 12.16 -4.13 -0.64
CA ALA A 117 11.37 -4.17 -1.87
C ALA A 117 10.09 -4.97 -1.63
N PRO A 118 8.87 -4.50 -1.82
CA PRO A 118 8.37 -3.39 -2.64
C PRO A 118 8.34 -2.01 -1.95
N THR A 119 8.67 -1.93 -0.68
CA THR A 119 8.42 -0.74 0.13
C THR A 119 9.14 0.51 -0.40
N VAL A 120 10.39 0.37 -0.87
CA VAL A 120 11.15 1.50 -1.41
C VAL A 120 10.44 2.12 -2.62
N TYR A 121 9.83 1.32 -3.50
CA TYR A 121 9.08 1.82 -4.65
C TYR A 121 7.85 2.63 -4.22
N ILE A 122 7.17 2.17 -3.17
CA ILE A 122 6.00 2.84 -2.59
C ILE A 122 6.41 4.11 -1.83
N ILE A 123 7.52 4.10 -1.09
CA ILE A 123 8.08 5.31 -0.44
C ILE A 123 8.34 6.39 -1.49
N PHE A 124 9.01 6.03 -2.59
CA PHE A 124 9.30 6.97 -3.68
C PHE A 124 8.01 7.50 -4.32
N SER A 125 7.04 6.62 -4.58
CA SER A 125 5.73 6.99 -5.14
C SER A 125 4.96 7.96 -4.23
N ILE A 126 4.88 7.65 -2.94
CA ILE A 126 4.22 8.51 -1.95
C ILE A 126 4.95 9.85 -1.80
N PHE A 127 6.28 9.85 -1.78
CA PHE A 127 7.08 11.06 -1.72
C PHE A 127 6.77 11.99 -2.91
N LEU A 128 6.76 11.49 -4.14
CA LEU A 128 6.42 12.28 -5.32
C LEU A 128 5.01 12.88 -5.22
N ILE A 129 4.02 12.09 -4.81
CA ILE A 129 2.64 12.55 -4.66
C ILE A 129 2.55 13.64 -3.58
N LEU A 130 3.19 13.43 -2.44
CA LEU A 130 3.20 14.39 -1.32
C LEU A 130 3.86 15.71 -1.72
N VAL A 131 5.01 15.65 -2.38
CA VAL A 131 5.71 16.86 -2.87
C VAL A 131 4.77 17.65 -3.78
N ILE A 132 4.22 17.03 -4.82
CA ILE A 132 3.31 17.69 -5.75
C ILE A 132 2.08 18.24 -5.01
N TYR A 133 1.49 17.44 -4.12
CA TYR A 133 0.28 17.82 -3.38
C TYR A 133 0.53 19.01 -2.46
N ILE A 134 1.60 18.98 -1.65
CA ILE A 134 1.94 20.02 -0.67
C ILE A 134 2.22 21.34 -1.37
N PHE A 135 3.07 21.34 -2.42
CA PHE A 135 3.41 22.57 -3.15
C PHE A 135 2.21 23.15 -3.89
N LYS A 136 1.45 22.31 -4.60
CA LYS A 136 0.27 22.78 -5.37
C LYS A 136 -0.87 23.29 -4.49
N ASN A 137 -1.05 22.71 -3.30
CA ASN A 137 -2.14 23.08 -2.38
C ASN A 137 -1.68 23.96 -1.23
N ARG A 138 -0.39 24.30 -1.13
CA ARG A 138 0.23 25.06 -0.04
C ARG A 138 -0.01 24.49 1.34
N GLU A 139 -0.06 23.15 1.44
CA GLU A 139 -0.34 22.40 2.68
C GLU A 139 0.96 22.08 3.45
N TYR A 140 1.81 23.08 3.68
CA TYR A 140 3.15 22.91 4.33
C TYR A 140 3.07 22.31 5.74
N LEU A 141 1.96 22.49 6.44
CA LEU A 141 1.74 21.88 7.77
C LEU A 141 1.79 20.33 7.71
N TRP A 142 1.56 19.72 6.55
CA TRP A 142 1.64 18.28 6.38
C TRP A 142 3.04 17.74 6.65
N LEU A 143 4.09 18.48 6.25
CA LEU A 143 5.48 18.14 6.51
C LEU A 143 5.75 17.95 8.00
N LYS A 144 5.20 18.83 8.85
CA LYS A 144 5.35 18.75 10.30
C LYS A 144 4.87 17.39 10.86
N TYR A 145 3.70 16.90 10.42
CA TYR A 145 3.15 15.63 10.91
C TYR A 145 3.91 14.42 10.38
N ILE A 146 4.37 14.47 9.14
CA ILE A 146 5.23 13.44 8.55
C ILE A 146 6.56 13.38 9.33
N ILE A 147 7.19 14.52 9.60
CA ILE A 147 8.44 14.59 10.39
C ILE A 147 8.22 14.02 11.80
N TYR A 148 7.14 14.41 12.48
CA TYR A 148 6.85 13.88 13.83
C TYR A 148 6.65 12.36 13.82
N GLY A 149 5.91 11.83 12.85
CA GLY A 149 5.73 10.38 12.69
C GLY A 149 7.05 9.67 12.39
N SER A 150 7.91 10.28 11.56
CA SER A 150 9.24 9.74 11.25
C SER A 150 10.16 9.72 12.48
N ILE A 151 10.22 10.83 13.23
CA ILE A 151 11.02 10.90 14.47
C ILE A 151 10.52 9.88 15.48
N PHE A 152 9.20 9.79 15.68
CA PHE A 152 8.61 8.82 16.60
C PHE A 152 8.98 7.38 16.21
N PHE A 153 8.88 7.04 14.91
CA PHE A 153 9.26 5.71 14.43
C PHE A 153 10.75 5.43 14.63
N LEU A 154 11.63 6.38 14.31
CA LEU A 154 13.07 6.23 14.51
C LEU A 154 13.43 6.04 15.99
N LEU A 155 12.77 6.77 16.90
CA LEU A 155 12.94 6.58 18.33
C LEU A 155 12.51 5.18 18.78
N LEU A 156 11.36 4.67 18.27
CA LEU A 156 10.92 3.30 18.58
C LEU A 156 11.93 2.25 18.11
N ILE A 157 12.48 2.38 16.90
CA ILE A 157 13.48 1.46 16.36
C ILE A 157 14.78 1.53 17.17
N PHE A 158 15.22 2.74 17.53
CA PHE A 158 16.41 2.93 18.34
C PHE A 158 16.25 2.30 19.73
N LEU A 159 15.15 2.56 20.43
CA LEU A 159 14.86 1.97 21.74
C LEU A 159 14.74 0.45 21.66
N PHE A 160 14.07 -0.06 20.64
CA PHE A 160 13.96 -1.49 20.40
C PHE A 160 15.33 -2.13 20.15
N GLY A 161 16.15 -1.53 19.28
CA GLY A 161 17.51 -1.99 18.98
C GLY A 161 18.40 -1.99 20.20
N TYR A 162 18.34 -0.91 21.02
CA TYR A 162 19.07 -0.81 22.27
C TYR A 162 18.66 -1.92 23.25
N TYR A 163 17.36 -2.14 23.44
CA TYR A 163 16.85 -3.18 24.34
C TYR A 163 17.23 -4.60 23.89
N GLN A 164 17.27 -4.86 22.58
CA GLN A 164 17.66 -6.13 22.01
C GLN A 164 19.18 -6.32 21.85
N GLY A 165 19.99 -5.34 22.24
CA GLY A 165 21.45 -5.40 22.09
C GLY A 165 21.92 -5.38 20.62
N ILE A 166 21.10 -4.87 19.70
CA ILE A 166 21.43 -4.81 18.28
C ILE A 166 22.50 -3.75 18.05
N GLN A 167 23.65 -4.18 17.50
CA GLN A 167 24.70 -3.25 17.11
C GLN A 167 24.28 -2.45 15.88
N MET A 168 24.32 -1.13 15.98
CA MET A 168 23.79 -0.22 14.95
C MET A 168 24.54 -0.33 13.62
N LEU A 169 25.88 -0.48 13.65
CA LEU A 169 26.68 -0.54 12.43
C LEU A 169 26.38 -1.78 11.57
N PRO A 170 26.44 -3.00 12.11
CA PRO A 170 26.02 -4.20 11.37
C PRO A 170 24.55 -4.17 10.90
N PHE A 171 23.68 -3.52 11.68
CA PHE A 171 22.29 -3.33 11.28
C PHE A 171 22.16 -2.44 10.04
N LEU A 172 22.83 -1.30 9.98
CA LEU A 172 22.85 -0.41 8.81
C LEU A 172 23.47 -1.10 7.59
N GLU A 173 24.56 -1.84 7.78
CA GLU A 173 25.17 -2.62 6.71
C GLU A 173 24.19 -3.63 6.11
N GLN A 174 23.50 -4.40 6.94
CA GLN A 174 22.58 -5.44 6.47
C GLN A 174 21.28 -4.89 5.86
N TYR A 175 20.72 -3.80 6.41
CA TYR A 175 19.40 -3.31 5.97
C TYR A 175 19.46 -2.20 4.93
N ILE A 176 20.56 -1.44 4.87
CA ILE A 176 20.66 -0.30 3.96
C ILE A 176 21.70 -0.56 2.87
N LEU A 177 22.91 -1.01 3.23
CA LEU A 177 23.98 -1.14 2.25
C LEU A 177 23.96 -2.45 1.47
N PHE A 178 23.54 -3.55 2.08
CA PHE A 178 23.52 -4.86 1.44
C PHE A 178 22.40 -5.06 0.40
N PRO A 179 21.13 -4.62 0.59
CA PRO A 179 20.06 -4.84 -0.38
C PRO A 179 20.36 -4.31 -1.80
N PRO A 180 20.97 -3.14 -2.00
CA PRO A 180 21.35 -2.66 -3.33
C PRO A 180 22.33 -3.57 -4.07
N THR A 181 23.24 -4.26 -3.37
CA THR A 181 24.22 -5.16 -4.00
C THR A 181 23.56 -6.39 -4.63
N ILE A 182 22.53 -6.94 -3.95
CA ILE A 182 21.74 -8.06 -4.48
C ILE A 182 20.81 -7.58 -5.62
N ALA A 183 20.25 -6.37 -5.47
CA ALA A 183 19.36 -5.81 -6.48
C ALA A 183 20.09 -5.66 -7.83
N GLY A 184 21.34 -5.19 -7.83
CA GLY A 184 22.15 -5.05 -9.05
C GLY A 184 22.31 -6.37 -9.82
N GLN A 185 22.47 -7.49 -9.14
CA GLN A 185 22.55 -8.81 -9.76
C GLN A 185 21.21 -9.24 -10.38
N ARG A 186 20.10 -9.01 -9.68
CA ARG A 186 18.75 -9.39 -10.14
C ARG A 186 18.26 -8.54 -11.32
N TYR A 187 18.62 -7.25 -11.38
CA TYR A 187 18.23 -6.38 -12.50
C TYR A 187 18.90 -6.78 -13.82
N GLY A 188 20.08 -7.41 -13.80
CA GLY A 188 20.73 -7.94 -14.98
C GLY A 188 20.01 -9.13 -15.62
N GLU A 189 19.14 -9.81 -14.87
CA GLU A 189 18.40 -11.01 -15.30
C GLU A 189 16.92 -10.73 -15.64
N LEU A 190 16.48 -9.45 -15.66
CA LEU A 190 15.11 -9.08 -15.98
C LEU A 190 14.72 -9.43 -17.42
N ASN A 191 14.14 -10.59 -17.62
CA ASN A 191 13.52 -11.00 -18.86
C ASN A 191 12.05 -10.56 -18.91
N PHE A 192 11.77 -9.40 -19.49
CA PHE A 192 10.42 -8.96 -19.78
C PHE A 192 9.81 -9.79 -20.92
N THR A 193 9.30 -10.97 -20.60
CA THR A 193 8.51 -11.75 -21.56
C THR A 193 7.09 -11.19 -21.63
N LYS A 194 6.49 -11.19 -22.84
CA LYS A 194 5.09 -10.73 -23.03
C LYS A 194 4.10 -11.46 -22.11
N GLY A 195 4.37 -12.72 -21.76
CA GLY A 195 3.54 -13.51 -20.86
C GLY A 195 3.49 -13.00 -19.42
N ILE A 196 4.57 -12.44 -18.90
CA ILE A 196 4.65 -11.97 -17.50
C ILE A 196 3.65 -10.83 -17.26
N LEU A 197 3.54 -9.87 -18.18
CA LEU A 197 2.59 -8.76 -18.03
C LEU A 197 1.14 -9.24 -18.14
N LEU A 198 0.84 -10.26 -18.93
CA LEU A 198 -0.50 -10.81 -19.09
C LEU A 198 -1.02 -11.52 -17.82
N ASN A 199 -0.14 -11.94 -16.92
CA ASN A 199 -0.54 -12.51 -15.63
C ASN A 199 -1.37 -11.54 -14.80
N TYR A 200 -1.16 -10.24 -14.97
CA TYR A 200 -1.87 -9.19 -14.23
C TYR A 200 -3.09 -8.61 -14.96
N LYS A 201 -3.57 -9.28 -16.03
CA LYS A 201 -4.70 -8.82 -16.88
C LYS A 201 -5.95 -8.43 -16.09
N PHE A 202 -6.28 -9.13 -15.01
CA PHE A 202 -7.44 -8.81 -14.19
C PHE A 202 -7.26 -7.52 -13.39
N ILE A 203 -6.04 -7.18 -12.94
CA ILE A 203 -5.74 -5.91 -12.30
C ILE A 203 -5.89 -4.77 -13.29
N TYR A 204 -5.39 -4.93 -14.52
CA TYR A 204 -5.57 -3.93 -15.58
C TYR A 204 -7.03 -3.73 -15.94
N LEU A 205 -7.78 -4.84 -16.08
CA LEU A 205 -9.21 -4.80 -16.41
C LEU A 205 -10.01 -3.99 -15.40
N VAL A 206 -9.81 -4.24 -14.10
CA VAL A 206 -10.55 -3.54 -13.05
C VAL A 206 -10.08 -2.10 -12.83
N PHE A 207 -8.85 -1.76 -13.22
CA PHE A 207 -8.35 -0.40 -13.18
C PHE A 207 -8.74 0.43 -14.40
N LEU A 208 -9.10 -0.22 -15.51
CA LEU A 208 -9.43 0.44 -16.79
C LEU A 208 -10.51 1.52 -16.66
N PRO A 209 -11.65 1.33 -15.95
CA PRO A 209 -12.64 2.39 -15.78
C PRO A 209 -12.08 3.64 -15.09
N ILE A 210 -11.25 3.46 -14.06
CA ILE A 210 -10.60 4.58 -13.36
C ILE A 210 -9.69 5.33 -14.34
N PHE A 211 -8.89 4.61 -15.11
CA PHE A 211 -7.97 5.17 -16.10
C PHE A 211 -8.71 5.96 -17.18
N LEU A 212 -9.73 5.37 -17.82
CA LEU A 212 -10.50 6.00 -18.88
C LEU A 212 -11.25 7.25 -18.41
N ILE A 213 -11.86 7.22 -17.21
CA ILE A 213 -12.55 8.37 -16.64
C ILE A 213 -11.55 9.50 -16.38
N ASN A 214 -10.38 9.22 -15.82
CA ASN A 214 -9.37 10.24 -15.58
C ASN A 214 -8.79 10.79 -16.89
N LEU A 215 -8.55 9.94 -17.88
CA LEU A 215 -8.11 10.36 -19.21
C LEU A 215 -9.14 11.28 -19.88
N PHE A 216 -10.41 10.88 -19.86
CA PHE A 216 -11.50 11.68 -20.42
C PHE A 216 -11.67 13.03 -19.72
N ASN A 217 -11.60 13.05 -18.38
CA ASN A 217 -11.67 14.28 -17.58
C ASN A 217 -10.49 15.23 -17.88
N PHE A 218 -9.31 14.68 -18.13
CA PHE A 218 -8.13 15.48 -18.47
C PHE A 218 -8.33 16.25 -19.79
N PHE A 219 -8.93 15.61 -20.82
CA PHE A 219 -9.10 16.20 -22.14
C PHE A 219 -10.37 17.07 -22.30
N LYS A 220 -11.51 16.68 -21.67
CA LYS A 220 -12.81 17.28 -21.97
C LYS A 220 -13.47 18.03 -20.81
N LEU A 221 -13.20 17.66 -19.57
CA LEU A 221 -13.94 18.17 -18.40
C LEU A 221 -13.04 18.89 -17.39
N LYS A 222 -12.10 19.68 -17.89
CA LYS A 222 -11.10 20.39 -17.08
C LYS A 222 -11.69 21.16 -15.88
N ASN A 223 -12.92 21.69 -16.00
CA ASN A 223 -13.61 22.47 -14.97
C ASN A 223 -14.40 21.61 -13.96
N TYR A 224 -14.65 20.32 -14.26
CA TYR A 224 -15.45 19.42 -13.42
C TYR A 224 -14.61 18.40 -12.66
N TYR A 225 -13.30 18.45 -12.82
CA TYR A 225 -12.38 17.55 -12.15
C TYR A 225 -12.17 18.03 -10.71
N GLU A 226 -12.62 17.25 -9.73
CA GLU A 226 -12.27 17.56 -8.35
C GLU A 226 -10.76 17.49 -8.20
N LYS A 227 -10.18 18.53 -7.63
CA LYS A 227 -8.73 18.69 -7.46
C LYS A 227 -8.05 17.47 -6.82
N ASN A 228 -8.79 16.71 -6.02
CA ASN A 228 -8.29 15.53 -5.31
C ASN A 228 -8.41 14.21 -6.10
N ASP A 229 -9.31 14.11 -7.09
CA ASP A 229 -9.53 12.87 -7.87
C ASP A 229 -8.25 12.42 -8.58
N PHE A 230 -7.49 13.37 -9.11
CA PHE A 230 -6.20 13.10 -9.73
C PHE A 230 -5.21 12.45 -8.77
N TYR A 231 -5.17 12.89 -7.51
CA TYR A 231 -4.24 12.32 -6.52
C TYR A 231 -4.64 10.92 -6.09
N TYR A 232 -5.95 10.60 -6.03
CA TYR A 232 -6.40 9.22 -5.79
C TYR A 232 -6.03 8.31 -6.96
N PHE A 233 -6.28 8.77 -8.18
CA PHE A 233 -5.91 8.06 -9.41
C PHE A 233 -4.41 7.75 -9.45
N ILE A 234 -3.56 8.77 -9.29
CA ILE A 234 -2.11 8.59 -9.37
C ILE A 234 -1.57 7.72 -8.22
N SER A 235 -2.18 7.79 -7.03
CA SER A 235 -1.83 6.93 -5.89
C SER A 235 -2.10 5.45 -6.20
N LEU A 236 -3.26 5.14 -6.78
CA LEU A 236 -3.61 3.77 -7.19
C LEU A 236 -2.76 3.30 -8.36
N LEU A 237 -2.50 4.15 -9.34
CA LEU A 237 -1.66 3.83 -10.49
C LEU A 237 -0.22 3.48 -10.06
N LEU A 238 0.39 4.33 -9.23
CA LEU A 238 1.75 4.09 -8.74
C LEU A 238 1.82 2.88 -7.80
N LEU A 239 0.78 2.60 -7.01
CA LEU A 239 0.68 1.36 -6.24
C LEU A 239 0.73 0.13 -7.16
N ILE A 240 -0.10 0.11 -8.21
CA ILE A 240 -0.15 -1.00 -9.17
C ILE A 240 1.20 -1.19 -9.84
N ILE A 241 1.79 -0.12 -10.38
CA ILE A 241 3.10 -0.17 -11.04
C ILE A 241 4.18 -0.69 -10.10
N SER A 242 4.24 -0.16 -8.87
CA SER A 242 5.25 -0.55 -7.87
C SER A 242 5.13 -2.02 -7.48
N LEU A 243 3.91 -2.52 -7.26
CA LEU A 243 3.70 -3.90 -6.86
C LEU A 243 3.90 -4.87 -8.02
N ILE A 244 3.45 -4.55 -9.23
CA ILE A 244 3.71 -5.38 -10.41
C ILE A 244 5.21 -5.43 -10.70
N PHE A 245 5.90 -4.29 -10.66
CA PHE A 245 7.36 -4.25 -10.84
C PHE A 245 8.08 -5.12 -9.81
N HIS A 246 7.65 -5.06 -8.55
CA HIS A 246 8.19 -5.93 -7.51
C HIS A 246 7.96 -7.42 -7.83
N GLN A 247 6.76 -7.80 -8.29
CA GLN A 247 6.46 -9.19 -8.63
C GLN A 247 7.30 -9.69 -9.81
N ILE A 248 7.52 -8.86 -10.83
CA ILE A 248 8.40 -9.19 -11.96
C ILE A 248 9.83 -9.42 -11.47
N ASN A 249 10.34 -8.59 -10.55
CA ASN A 249 11.69 -8.71 -9.99
C ASN A 249 11.88 -9.93 -9.11
N THR A 250 10.82 -10.43 -8.48
CA THR A 250 10.89 -11.60 -7.58
C THR A 250 10.57 -12.93 -8.27
N LEU A 251 10.35 -12.89 -9.60
CA LEU A 251 10.12 -14.07 -10.43
C LEU A 251 9.01 -14.99 -9.89
N ASN A 252 7.74 -14.59 -9.93
CA ASN A 252 6.54 -15.44 -9.81
C ASN A 252 5.66 -15.35 -8.59
N GLN A 253 5.68 -14.29 -7.82
CA GLN A 253 4.80 -14.28 -6.66
C GLN A 253 3.58 -13.40 -6.93
N GLU A 254 2.50 -14.02 -7.37
CA GLU A 254 1.25 -13.34 -7.72
C GLU A 254 0.40 -12.97 -6.47
N PHE A 255 1.07 -12.44 -5.42
CA PHE A 255 0.41 -12.10 -4.14
C PHE A 255 -0.38 -10.79 -4.14
N ILE A 256 -0.55 -10.15 -5.30
CA ILE A 256 -1.19 -8.83 -5.40
C ILE A 256 -2.63 -8.87 -5.89
N PHE A 257 -3.25 -10.04 -6.04
CA PHE A 257 -4.65 -10.15 -6.47
C PHE A 257 -5.66 -9.57 -5.47
N PHE A 258 -5.26 -9.34 -4.22
CA PHE A 258 -6.05 -8.59 -3.25
C PHE A 258 -6.33 -7.14 -3.70
N LEU A 259 -5.59 -6.61 -4.67
CA LEU A 259 -5.88 -5.31 -5.27
C LEU A 259 -7.18 -5.31 -6.09
N ILE A 260 -7.59 -6.45 -6.65
CA ILE A 260 -8.77 -6.54 -7.52
C ILE A 260 -10.02 -5.96 -6.84
N PRO A 261 -10.48 -6.42 -5.66
CA PRO A 261 -11.66 -5.87 -5.02
C PRO A 261 -11.50 -4.39 -4.63
N VAL A 262 -10.30 -3.96 -4.25
CA VAL A 262 -10.02 -2.55 -3.94
C VAL A 262 -10.20 -1.68 -5.19
N LEU A 263 -9.61 -2.09 -6.31
CA LEU A 263 -9.71 -1.37 -7.57
C LEU A 263 -11.12 -1.42 -8.15
N CYS A 264 -11.85 -2.55 -8.02
CA CYS A 264 -13.27 -2.63 -8.35
C CYS A 264 -14.10 -1.62 -7.57
N ALA A 265 -13.85 -1.49 -6.27
CA ALA A 265 -14.54 -0.51 -5.43
C ALA A 265 -14.26 0.92 -5.88
N PHE A 266 -13.00 1.26 -6.17
CA PHE A 266 -12.65 2.58 -6.70
C PHE A 266 -13.22 2.81 -8.09
N SER A 267 -13.22 1.81 -8.97
CA SER A 267 -13.90 1.89 -10.29
C SER A 267 -15.39 2.21 -10.14
N HIS A 268 -16.07 1.55 -9.20
CA HIS A 268 -17.46 1.84 -8.89
C HIS A 268 -17.65 3.29 -8.37
N ILE A 269 -16.78 3.77 -7.48
CA ILE A 269 -16.81 5.15 -6.97
C ILE A 269 -16.64 6.14 -8.13
N TYR A 270 -15.65 5.94 -8.99
CA TYR A 270 -15.40 6.81 -10.15
C TYR A 270 -16.56 6.82 -11.15
N LEU A 271 -17.13 5.66 -11.46
CA LEU A 271 -18.30 5.55 -12.34
C LEU A 271 -19.52 6.29 -11.78
N ASN A 272 -19.81 6.17 -10.48
CA ASN A 272 -20.92 6.89 -9.84
C ASN A 272 -20.71 8.40 -9.87
N VAL A 273 -19.51 8.88 -9.55
CA VAL A 273 -19.18 10.32 -9.61
C VAL A 273 -19.28 10.82 -11.05
N TYR A 274 -18.80 10.05 -12.02
CA TYR A 274 -18.87 10.39 -13.44
C TYR A 274 -20.32 10.46 -13.93
N LYS A 275 -21.17 9.51 -13.59
CA LYS A 275 -22.61 9.50 -13.93
C LYS A 275 -23.33 10.76 -13.41
N VAL A 276 -23.09 11.13 -12.16
CA VAL A 276 -23.69 12.35 -11.57
C VAL A 276 -23.23 13.61 -12.29
N ARG A 277 -21.95 13.68 -12.65
CA ARG A 277 -21.39 14.84 -13.39
C ARG A 277 -21.92 14.94 -14.82
N LEU A 278 -22.03 13.79 -15.52
CA LEU A 278 -22.61 13.74 -16.86
C LEU A 278 -24.05 14.24 -16.87
N ASN A 279 -24.88 13.79 -15.92
CA ASN A 279 -26.25 14.26 -15.81
C ASN A 279 -26.35 15.77 -15.59
N LYS A 280 -25.41 16.37 -14.81
CA LYS A 280 -25.34 17.83 -14.63
C LYS A 280 -24.86 18.60 -15.87
N TYR A 281 -24.16 17.92 -16.77
CA TYR A 281 -23.66 18.54 -18.00
C TYR A 281 -24.72 18.50 -19.12
N LEU A 282 -25.60 17.48 -19.10
CA LEU A 282 -26.65 17.30 -20.10
C LEU A 282 -27.96 18.04 -19.77
N ASN A 283 -28.14 18.45 -18.52
CA ASN A 283 -29.21 19.35 -18.05
C ASN A 283 -28.73 20.80 -17.96
#